data_d3bb1b14c13089a01a55d1ff2200b5e1
#
_entry.id   d3bb1b14c13089a01a55d1ff2200b5e1
#
_cell.length_a   1.000
_cell.length_b   1.000
_cell.length_c   1.000
_cell.angle_alpha   90.00
_cell.angle_beta   90.00
_cell.angle_gamma   90.00
#
_symmetry.space_group_name_H-M   'P 1'
#
loop_
_entity.id
_entity.type
_entity.pdbx_description
1 polymer ?
#
loop_
_entity_poly.entity_id
_entity_poly.type
_entity_poly.pdbx_seq_one_letter_code
_entity_poly.pdbx_strand_id
1 'polypeptide(L)'
;AIFQFILQNTTDESTILNAQYFLLKNEISNAKPEDYPLIQPKFDTLLTQFGESPFSVDLQILAAHFKAFYLKDYENSKALLDKTMEMPLNIRQKAKVKMEMADVFVFNEKFNQAIIYYAQIQNDLPNDEFSHEAGMRMAKTSFFKKDFNWSMKQAKELKQASTQLIANDAVELFLLISDNSAEDSLQVALQDFSKADLLEYQNKPKEALEAF
;
A
#
# COMPACT_ATOMS: atom_id res chain seq x y z
N ALA A 1 4.20 23.10 11.53
CA ALA A 1 5.13 23.90 12.36
C ALA A 1 6.53 23.24 12.47
N ILE A 2 6.67 22.01 13.04
CA ILE A 2 7.97 21.37 13.29
C ILE A 2 8.80 21.16 12.01
N PHE A 3 8.24 20.56 10.97
CA PHE A 3 8.96 20.31 9.73
C PHE A 3 9.38 21.59 8.99
N GLN A 4 8.57 22.65 9.06
CA GLN A 4 8.94 23.96 8.49
C GLN A 4 10.11 24.58 9.24
N PHE A 5 10.13 24.47 10.58
CA PHE A 5 11.26 24.92 11.38
C PHE A 5 12.55 24.14 11.04
N ILE A 6 12.46 22.83 10.87
CA ILE A 6 13.59 21.99 10.43
C ILE A 6 14.16 22.51 9.11
N LEU A 7 13.31 22.73 8.09
CA LEU A 7 13.74 23.19 6.77
C LEU A 7 14.43 24.55 6.79
N GLN A 8 14.11 25.41 7.76
CA GLN A 8 14.74 26.74 7.92
C GLN A 8 16.08 26.69 8.66
N ASN A 9 16.37 25.62 9.40
CA ASN A 9 17.47 25.55 10.34
C ASN A 9 18.47 24.40 10.08
N THR A 10 18.32 23.65 8.97
CA THR A 10 19.24 22.58 8.61
C THR A 10 19.77 22.73 7.18
N THR A 11 20.99 22.28 6.96
CA THR A 11 21.61 22.13 5.65
C THR A 11 21.84 20.65 5.31
N ASP A 12 21.47 19.75 6.21
CA ASP A 12 21.59 18.30 5.99
C ASP A 12 20.52 17.81 5.00
N GLU A 13 20.96 17.33 3.85
CA GLU A 13 20.08 16.89 2.76
C GLU A 13 19.14 15.76 3.19
N SER A 14 19.59 14.85 4.07
CA SER A 14 18.76 13.75 4.58
C SER A 14 17.59 14.28 5.42
N THR A 15 17.89 15.21 6.31
CA THR A 15 16.89 15.86 7.16
C THR A 15 15.92 16.69 6.33
N ILE A 16 16.42 17.41 5.31
CA ILE A 16 15.58 18.19 4.38
C ILE A 16 14.63 17.26 3.62
N LEU A 17 15.13 16.18 3.03
CA LEU A 17 14.29 15.21 2.30
C LEU A 17 13.22 14.60 3.19
N ASN A 18 13.58 14.16 4.39
CA ASN A 18 12.63 13.59 5.35
C ASN A 18 11.55 14.61 5.75
N ALA A 19 11.93 15.85 6.04
CA ALA A 19 10.97 16.90 6.37
C ALA A 19 10.01 17.20 5.21
N GLN A 20 10.52 17.29 3.97
CA GLN A 20 9.74 17.48 2.76
C GLN A 20 8.78 16.31 2.51
N TYR A 21 9.28 15.06 2.66
CA TYR A 21 8.48 13.85 2.53
C TYR A 21 7.28 13.86 3.49
N PHE A 22 7.49 14.15 4.78
CA PHE A 22 6.40 14.19 5.76
C PHE A 22 5.42 15.34 5.53
N LEU A 23 5.91 16.50 5.09
CA LEU A 23 5.02 17.62 4.73
C LEU A 23 4.14 17.24 3.53
N LEU A 24 4.72 16.63 2.51
CA LEU A 24 3.99 16.22 1.32
C LEU A 24 3.00 15.10 1.62
N LYS A 25 3.39 14.11 2.43
CA LYS A 25 2.50 13.04 2.90
C LYS A 25 1.31 13.59 3.68
N ASN A 26 1.54 14.56 4.59
CA ASN A 26 0.47 15.22 5.33
C ASN A 26 -0.42 16.06 4.41
N GLU A 27 0.14 16.71 3.40
CA GLU A 27 -0.63 17.48 2.42
C GLU A 27 -1.56 16.58 1.63
N ILE A 28 -1.07 15.44 1.12
CA ILE A 28 -1.87 14.44 0.40
C ILE A 28 -3.01 13.91 1.25
N SER A 29 -2.74 13.59 2.53
CA SER A 29 -3.76 13.05 3.44
C SER A 29 -4.91 14.02 3.74
N ASN A 30 -4.71 15.33 3.54
CA ASN A 30 -5.71 16.37 3.76
C ASN A 30 -6.24 17.00 2.46
N ALA A 31 -5.71 16.57 1.30
CA ALA A 31 -6.05 17.14 0.01
C ALA A 31 -7.39 16.62 -0.51
N LYS A 32 -8.09 17.50 -1.21
CA LYS A 32 -9.27 17.15 -1.98
C LYS A 32 -8.89 16.96 -3.46
N PRO A 33 -9.73 16.33 -4.28
CA PRO A 33 -9.42 16.11 -5.69
C PRO A 33 -9.03 17.37 -6.47
N GLU A 34 -9.59 18.52 -6.13
CA GLU A 34 -9.24 19.81 -6.72
C GLU A 34 -7.80 20.28 -6.42
N ASP A 35 -7.17 19.75 -5.36
CA ASP A 35 -5.82 20.12 -4.93
C ASP A 35 -4.72 19.28 -5.63
N TYR A 36 -5.07 18.13 -6.19
CA TYR A 36 -4.09 17.19 -6.75
C TYR A 36 -3.20 17.80 -7.84
N PRO A 37 -3.72 18.65 -8.77
CA PRO A 37 -2.88 19.32 -9.76
C PRO A 37 -1.80 20.24 -9.17
N LEU A 38 -1.99 20.72 -7.92
CA LEU A 38 -1.02 21.55 -7.22
C LEU A 38 0.05 20.72 -6.48
N ILE A 39 -0.26 19.46 -6.16
CA ILE A 39 0.64 18.55 -5.47
C ILE A 39 1.63 17.90 -6.44
N GLN A 40 1.19 17.52 -7.63
CA GLN A 40 2.03 16.85 -8.63
C GLN A 40 3.35 17.58 -8.93
N PRO A 41 3.37 18.92 -9.19
CA PRO A 41 4.63 19.63 -9.45
C PRO A 41 5.61 19.64 -8.28
N LYS A 42 5.12 19.46 -7.04
CA LYS A 42 5.99 19.37 -5.85
C LYS A 42 6.79 18.08 -5.87
N PHE A 43 6.18 16.96 -6.28
CA PHE A 43 6.91 15.72 -6.51
C PHE A 43 7.99 15.88 -7.56
N ASP A 44 7.65 16.49 -8.70
CA ASP A 44 8.58 16.69 -9.81
C ASP A 44 9.78 17.54 -9.37
N THR A 45 9.53 18.58 -8.58
CA THR A 45 10.57 19.43 -8.00
C THR A 45 11.49 18.65 -7.06
N LEU A 46 10.91 17.87 -6.13
CA LEU A 46 11.68 17.11 -5.14
C LEU A 46 12.46 15.96 -5.80
N LEU A 47 11.85 15.25 -6.74
CA LEU A 47 12.54 14.21 -7.50
C LEU A 47 13.67 14.77 -8.36
N THR A 48 13.53 15.98 -8.89
CA THR A 48 14.62 16.67 -9.60
C THR A 48 15.74 17.07 -8.64
N GLN A 49 15.40 17.57 -7.45
CA GLN A 49 16.37 18.04 -6.46
C GLN A 49 17.18 16.88 -5.84
N PHE A 50 16.52 15.79 -5.43
CA PHE A 50 17.16 14.69 -4.72
C PHE A 50 17.60 13.54 -5.62
N GLY A 51 17.19 13.56 -6.88
CA GLY A 51 17.57 12.59 -7.90
C GLY A 51 16.98 11.20 -7.67
N GLU A 52 17.40 10.30 -8.54
CA GLU A 52 17.03 8.89 -8.50
C GLU A 52 18.14 8.09 -7.82
N SER A 53 18.02 7.91 -6.52
CA SER A 53 19.03 7.24 -5.71
C SER A 53 18.36 6.42 -4.59
N PRO A 54 19.07 5.45 -4.00
CA PRO A 54 18.57 4.72 -2.82
C PRO A 54 18.18 5.63 -1.65
N PHE A 55 18.71 6.84 -1.62
CA PHE A 55 18.40 7.85 -0.61
C PHE A 55 16.99 8.42 -0.75
N SER A 56 16.50 8.59 -1.99
CA SER A 56 15.17 9.15 -2.29
C SER A 56 14.07 8.10 -2.51
N VAL A 57 14.35 6.84 -2.20
CA VAL A 57 13.42 5.72 -2.45
C VAL A 57 12.04 5.94 -1.84
N ASP A 58 11.94 6.42 -0.60
CA ASP A 58 10.65 6.63 0.06
C ASP A 58 9.84 7.76 -0.62
N LEU A 59 10.52 8.78 -1.16
CA LEU A 59 9.88 9.83 -1.95
C LEU A 59 9.35 9.28 -3.28
N GLN A 60 10.11 8.41 -3.95
CA GLN A 60 9.69 7.79 -5.22
C GLN A 60 8.48 6.87 -5.03
N ILE A 61 8.47 6.10 -3.93
CA ILE A 61 7.32 5.28 -3.54
C ILE A 61 6.09 6.16 -3.30
N LEU A 62 6.24 7.26 -2.54
CA LEU A 62 5.13 8.19 -2.28
C LEU A 62 4.62 8.85 -3.57
N ALA A 63 5.50 9.19 -4.50
CA ALA A 63 5.12 9.74 -5.80
C ALA A 63 4.36 8.71 -6.66
N ALA A 64 4.80 7.45 -6.66
CA ALA A 64 4.12 6.37 -7.35
C ALA A 64 2.73 6.10 -6.74
N HIS A 65 2.65 6.09 -5.41
CA HIS A 65 1.39 5.98 -4.68
C HIS A 65 0.42 7.10 -5.09
N PHE A 66 0.88 8.34 -5.06
CA PHE A 66 0.06 9.49 -5.44
C PHE A 66 -0.44 9.38 -6.88
N LYS A 67 0.42 8.98 -7.82
CA LYS A 67 0.01 8.73 -9.22
C LYS A 67 -1.08 7.67 -9.33
N ALA A 68 -0.91 6.52 -8.68
CA ALA A 68 -1.87 5.40 -8.78
C ALA A 68 -3.20 5.69 -8.07
N PHE A 69 -3.15 6.09 -6.80
CA PHE A 69 -4.31 6.13 -5.92
C PHE A 69 -5.11 7.44 -6.03
N TYR A 70 -4.44 8.55 -6.35
CA TYR A 70 -5.07 9.86 -6.39
C TYR A 70 -5.28 10.36 -7.83
N LEU A 71 -4.26 10.21 -8.69
CA LEU A 71 -4.36 10.61 -10.10
C LEU A 71 -4.93 9.51 -11.01
N LYS A 72 -5.05 8.28 -10.51
CA LYS A 72 -5.46 7.08 -11.28
C LYS A 72 -4.57 6.81 -12.51
N ASP A 73 -3.33 7.25 -12.43
CA ASP A 73 -2.31 7.11 -13.46
C ASP A 73 -1.45 5.87 -13.19
N TYR A 74 -2.05 4.71 -13.46
CA TYR A 74 -1.44 3.41 -13.23
C TYR A 74 -0.12 3.22 -13.98
N GLU A 75 -0.09 3.58 -15.27
CA GLU A 75 1.07 3.29 -16.14
C GLU A 75 2.31 4.08 -15.69
N ASN A 76 2.18 5.36 -15.39
CA ASN A 76 3.28 6.17 -14.89
C ASN A 76 3.68 5.81 -13.46
N SER A 77 2.74 5.38 -12.61
CA SER A 77 3.05 4.85 -11.28
C SER A 77 3.90 3.58 -11.38
N LYS A 78 3.46 2.62 -12.20
CA LYS A 78 4.19 1.37 -12.42
C LYS A 78 5.58 1.63 -13.02
N ALA A 79 5.68 2.49 -14.04
CA ALA A 79 6.96 2.83 -14.67
C ALA A 79 7.95 3.45 -13.67
N LEU A 80 7.47 4.30 -12.75
CA LEU A 80 8.30 4.88 -11.69
C LEU A 80 8.80 3.80 -10.72
N LEU A 81 7.95 2.87 -10.30
CA LEU A 81 8.34 1.77 -9.41
C LEU A 81 9.31 0.79 -10.08
N ASP A 82 9.09 0.46 -11.36
CA ASP A 82 10.01 -0.38 -12.13
C ASP A 82 11.40 0.27 -12.18
N LYS A 83 11.47 1.55 -12.49
CA LYS A 83 12.73 2.33 -12.52
C LYS A 83 13.39 2.39 -11.14
N THR A 84 12.57 2.54 -10.09
CA THR A 84 13.06 2.52 -8.70
C THR A 84 13.68 1.17 -8.34
N MET A 85 13.12 0.06 -8.83
CA MET A 85 13.67 -1.27 -8.61
C MET A 85 15.02 -1.54 -9.30
N GLU A 86 15.37 -0.79 -10.34
CA GLU A 86 16.66 -0.89 -11.05
C GLU A 86 17.83 -0.29 -10.26
N MET A 87 17.54 0.52 -9.23
CA MET A 87 18.58 1.13 -8.40
C MET A 87 19.28 0.10 -7.49
N PRO A 88 20.50 0.41 -7.01
CA PRO A 88 21.24 -0.47 -6.09
C PRO A 88 20.64 -0.46 -4.67
N LEU A 89 19.41 -0.93 -4.54
CA LEU A 89 18.64 -0.97 -3.31
C LEU A 89 19.08 -2.12 -2.40
N ASN A 90 19.08 -1.89 -1.10
CA ASN A 90 19.15 -2.97 -0.13
C ASN A 90 17.84 -3.77 -0.07
N ILE A 91 17.86 -4.92 0.62
CA ILE A 91 16.73 -5.85 0.64
C ILE A 91 15.45 -5.22 1.23
N ARG A 92 15.58 -4.37 2.28
CA ARG A 92 14.44 -3.68 2.89
C ARG A 92 13.86 -2.59 1.98
N GLN A 93 14.70 -1.87 1.26
CA GLN A 93 14.27 -0.90 0.26
C GLN A 93 13.53 -1.59 -0.89
N LYS A 94 14.08 -2.73 -1.39
CA LYS A 94 13.38 -3.55 -2.39
C LYS A 94 12.03 -4.05 -1.89
N ALA A 95 11.93 -4.45 -0.62
CA ALA A 95 10.67 -4.88 -0.02
C ALA A 95 9.64 -3.75 0.00
N LYS A 96 10.03 -2.50 0.34
CA LYS A 96 9.15 -1.33 0.29
C LYS A 96 8.62 -1.09 -1.14
N VAL A 97 9.49 -1.12 -2.14
CA VAL A 97 9.08 -0.92 -3.55
C VAL A 97 8.16 -2.04 -4.01
N LYS A 98 8.46 -3.31 -3.68
CA LYS A 98 7.60 -4.46 -3.99
C LYS A 98 6.25 -4.35 -3.31
N MET A 99 6.20 -3.86 -2.06
CA MET A 99 4.96 -3.64 -1.32
C MET A 99 4.05 -2.66 -2.06
N GLU A 100 4.59 -1.49 -2.43
CA GLU A 100 3.84 -0.49 -3.19
C GLU A 100 3.42 -0.99 -4.57
N MET A 101 4.31 -1.72 -5.26
CA MET A 101 3.96 -2.33 -6.56
C MET A 101 2.77 -3.28 -6.41
N ALA A 102 2.76 -4.09 -5.35
CA ALA A 102 1.65 -5.01 -5.07
C ALA A 102 0.36 -4.24 -4.77
N ASP A 103 0.42 -3.18 -3.95
CA ASP A 103 -0.73 -2.33 -3.63
C ASP A 103 -1.31 -1.65 -4.89
N VAL A 104 -0.46 -1.17 -5.79
CA VAL A 104 -0.86 -0.62 -7.09
C VAL A 104 -1.53 -1.69 -7.96
N PHE A 105 -1.06 -2.94 -7.94
CA PHE A 105 -1.73 -4.04 -8.61
C PHE A 105 -3.11 -4.36 -8.00
N VAL A 106 -3.24 -4.36 -6.66
CA VAL A 106 -4.55 -4.54 -5.98
C VAL A 106 -5.52 -3.45 -6.39
N PHE A 107 -5.07 -2.19 -6.37
CA PHE A 107 -5.88 -1.04 -6.77
C PHE A 107 -6.46 -1.18 -8.19
N ASN A 108 -5.72 -1.84 -9.08
CA ASN A 108 -6.11 -2.12 -10.46
C ASN A 108 -6.67 -3.54 -10.67
N GLU A 109 -7.07 -4.21 -9.60
CA GLU A 109 -7.69 -5.56 -9.62
C GLU A 109 -6.81 -6.64 -10.25
N LYS A 110 -5.50 -6.38 -10.35
CA LYS A 110 -4.51 -7.35 -10.83
C LYS A 110 -4.01 -8.24 -9.68
N PHE A 111 -4.95 -8.88 -8.98
CA PHE A 111 -4.71 -9.59 -7.72
C PHE A 111 -3.62 -10.66 -7.80
N ASN A 112 -3.54 -11.41 -8.89
CA ASN A 112 -2.53 -12.45 -9.04
C ASN A 112 -1.10 -11.87 -9.08
N GLN A 113 -0.92 -10.72 -9.74
CA GLN A 113 0.37 -10.01 -9.76
C GLN A 113 0.73 -9.50 -8.36
N ALA A 114 -0.23 -8.91 -7.64
CA ALA A 114 -0.03 -8.44 -6.28
C ALA A 114 0.44 -9.58 -5.35
N ILE A 115 -0.24 -10.73 -5.39
CA ILE A 115 0.10 -11.92 -4.59
C ILE A 115 1.54 -12.38 -4.86
N ILE A 116 2.01 -12.33 -6.10
CA ILE A 116 3.40 -12.69 -6.44
C ILE A 116 4.40 -11.77 -5.75
N TYR A 117 4.16 -10.45 -5.76
CA TYR A 117 5.06 -9.49 -5.10
C TYR A 117 5.06 -9.62 -3.58
N TYR A 118 3.90 -9.83 -2.95
CA TYR A 118 3.83 -10.11 -1.51
C TYR A 118 4.55 -11.40 -1.14
N ALA A 119 4.37 -12.47 -1.92
CA ALA A 119 5.08 -13.74 -1.69
C ALA A 119 6.60 -13.59 -1.82
N GLN A 120 7.08 -12.76 -2.77
CA GLN A 120 8.51 -12.47 -2.89
C GLN A 120 9.05 -11.76 -1.64
N ILE A 121 8.29 -10.81 -1.05
CA ILE A 121 8.70 -10.14 0.19
C ILE A 121 8.83 -11.14 1.33
N GLN A 122 7.87 -12.07 1.47
CA GLN A 122 7.91 -13.11 2.50
C GLN A 122 9.12 -14.04 2.34
N ASN A 123 9.49 -14.38 1.10
CA ASN A 123 10.66 -15.19 0.81
C ASN A 123 11.99 -14.46 1.05
N ASP A 124 12.04 -13.17 0.71
CA ASP A 124 13.24 -12.35 0.82
C ASP A 124 13.56 -11.96 2.28
N LEU A 125 12.54 -11.83 3.12
CA LEU A 125 12.63 -11.34 4.51
C LEU A 125 11.84 -12.24 5.47
N PRO A 126 12.17 -13.54 5.59
CA PRO A 126 11.41 -14.46 6.44
C PRO A 126 11.43 -14.01 7.91
N ASN A 127 10.28 -14.05 8.57
CA ASN A 127 10.07 -13.64 9.97
C ASN A 127 10.36 -12.15 10.27
N ASP A 128 10.41 -11.31 9.25
CA ASP A 128 10.55 -9.87 9.38
C ASP A 128 9.16 -9.19 9.42
N GLU A 129 9.10 -7.97 9.93
CA GLU A 129 7.89 -7.15 9.94
C GLU A 129 7.31 -6.97 8.52
N PHE A 130 8.16 -6.75 7.51
CA PHE A 130 7.74 -6.68 6.10
C PHE A 130 7.09 -7.97 5.61
N SER A 131 7.57 -9.12 6.07
CA SER A 131 7.00 -10.42 5.74
C SER A 131 5.59 -10.58 6.32
N HIS A 132 5.40 -10.19 7.56
CA HIS A 132 4.10 -10.25 8.23
C HIS A 132 3.10 -9.27 7.59
N GLU A 133 3.53 -8.04 7.30
CA GLU A 133 2.73 -7.04 6.59
C GLU A 133 2.33 -7.52 5.19
N ALA A 134 3.28 -8.05 4.41
CA ALA A 134 3.02 -8.62 3.10
C ALA A 134 2.02 -9.80 3.18
N GLY A 135 2.16 -10.65 4.20
CA GLY A 135 1.23 -11.75 4.45
C GLY A 135 -0.19 -11.27 4.71
N MET A 136 -0.36 -10.22 5.52
CA MET A 136 -1.68 -9.65 5.81
C MET A 136 -2.30 -9.02 4.56
N ARG A 137 -1.54 -8.24 3.79
CA ARG A 137 -2.00 -7.67 2.52
C ARG A 137 -2.33 -8.75 1.48
N MET A 138 -1.57 -9.85 1.45
CA MET A 138 -1.86 -11.00 0.59
C MET A 138 -3.17 -11.70 1.00
N ALA A 139 -3.43 -11.87 2.30
CA ALA A 139 -4.69 -12.41 2.81
C ALA A 139 -5.88 -11.50 2.43
N LYS A 140 -5.74 -10.18 2.58
CA LYS A 140 -6.75 -9.20 2.18
C LYS A 140 -6.96 -9.17 0.66
N THR A 141 -5.89 -9.29 -0.13
CA THR A 141 -5.98 -9.41 -1.59
C THR A 141 -6.73 -10.67 -2.03
N SER A 142 -6.51 -11.79 -1.33
CA SER A 142 -7.25 -13.03 -1.56
C SER A 142 -8.74 -12.88 -1.23
N PHE A 143 -9.05 -12.10 -0.19
CA PHE A 143 -10.42 -11.72 0.15
C PHE A 143 -11.07 -10.89 -0.97
N PHE A 144 -10.41 -9.86 -1.48
CA PHE A 144 -10.89 -9.07 -2.62
C PHE A 144 -11.10 -9.90 -3.90
N LYS A 145 -10.24 -10.90 -4.10
CA LYS A 145 -10.38 -11.87 -5.20
C LYS A 145 -11.51 -12.86 -5.00
N LYS A 146 -12.19 -12.84 -3.83
CA LYS A 146 -13.23 -13.79 -3.41
C LYS A 146 -12.72 -15.22 -3.18
N ASP A 147 -11.43 -15.40 -2.99
CA ASP A 147 -10.82 -16.66 -2.57
C ASP A 147 -10.81 -16.73 -1.03
N PHE A 148 -12.01 -16.80 -0.45
CA PHE A 148 -12.22 -16.69 0.99
C PHE A 148 -11.54 -17.81 1.78
N ASN A 149 -11.55 -19.03 1.25
CA ASN A 149 -10.89 -20.16 1.91
C ASN A 149 -9.37 -19.94 2.03
N TRP A 150 -8.74 -19.43 0.98
CA TRP A 150 -7.31 -19.13 1.01
C TRP A 150 -7.00 -17.93 1.90
N SER A 151 -7.81 -16.86 1.82
CA SER A 151 -7.70 -15.69 2.70
C SER A 151 -7.79 -16.09 4.18
N MET A 152 -8.79 -16.89 4.55
CA MET A 152 -8.98 -17.37 5.92
C MET A 152 -7.80 -18.23 6.41
N LYS A 153 -7.26 -19.09 5.55
CA LYS A 153 -6.07 -19.91 5.86
C LYS A 153 -4.86 -19.06 6.15
N GLN A 154 -4.57 -18.07 5.29
CA GLN A 154 -3.47 -17.13 5.48
C GLN A 154 -3.63 -16.30 6.77
N ALA A 155 -4.83 -15.74 7.01
CA ALA A 155 -5.14 -15.00 8.22
C ALA A 155 -4.96 -15.84 9.47
N LYS A 156 -5.33 -17.13 9.43
CA LYS A 156 -5.14 -18.06 10.57
C LYS A 156 -3.65 -18.25 10.93
N GLU A 157 -2.77 -18.33 9.95
CA GLU A 157 -1.32 -18.45 10.18
C GLU A 157 -0.73 -17.18 10.80
N LEU A 158 -1.20 -16.02 10.39
CA LEU A 158 -0.73 -14.72 10.89
C LEU A 158 -1.14 -14.41 12.33
N LYS A 159 -2.17 -15.05 12.86
CA LYS A 159 -2.58 -14.91 14.28
C LYS A 159 -1.48 -15.31 15.28
N GLN A 160 -0.56 -16.17 14.88
CA GLN A 160 0.42 -16.78 15.77
C GLN A 160 1.84 -16.22 15.60
N ALA A 161 2.14 -15.60 14.47
CA ALA A 161 3.52 -15.29 14.06
C ALA A 161 3.84 -13.79 13.95
N SER A 162 2.89 -12.88 14.20
CA SER A 162 3.03 -11.46 13.85
C SER A 162 3.05 -10.52 15.06
N THR A 163 3.32 -9.24 14.79
CA THR A 163 3.12 -8.17 15.76
C THR A 163 1.66 -8.12 16.21
N GLN A 164 1.39 -7.55 17.40
CA GLN A 164 0.03 -7.49 17.96
C GLN A 164 -0.99 -6.83 17.01
N LEU A 165 -0.57 -5.81 16.26
CA LEU A 165 -1.43 -5.12 15.30
C LEU A 165 -1.85 -6.06 14.16
N ILE A 166 -0.88 -6.68 13.48
CA ILE A 166 -1.13 -7.59 12.36
C ILE A 166 -1.94 -8.82 12.83
N ALA A 167 -1.67 -9.30 14.07
CA ALA A 167 -2.43 -10.40 14.65
C ALA A 167 -3.91 -10.04 14.84
N ASN A 168 -4.22 -8.82 15.30
CA ASN A 168 -5.59 -8.34 15.45
C ASN A 168 -6.30 -8.24 14.09
N ASP A 169 -5.67 -7.63 13.09
CA ASP A 169 -6.22 -7.53 11.74
C ASP A 169 -6.47 -8.92 11.11
N ALA A 170 -5.55 -9.85 11.36
CA ALA A 170 -5.69 -11.23 10.90
C ALA A 170 -6.82 -11.98 11.61
N VAL A 171 -7.03 -11.75 12.92
CA VAL A 171 -8.17 -12.29 13.67
C VAL A 171 -9.47 -11.72 13.13
N GLU A 172 -9.54 -10.41 12.90
CA GLU A 172 -10.72 -9.75 12.35
C GLU A 172 -11.10 -10.31 10.98
N LEU A 173 -10.16 -10.39 10.05
CA LEU A 173 -10.39 -10.96 8.73
C LEU A 173 -10.81 -12.44 8.80
N PHE A 174 -10.17 -13.21 9.67
CA PHE A 174 -10.54 -14.62 9.88
C PHE A 174 -11.98 -14.76 10.39
N LEU A 175 -12.39 -13.99 11.41
CA LEU A 175 -13.74 -14.03 11.98
C LEU A 175 -14.76 -13.53 10.96
N LEU A 176 -14.48 -12.45 10.27
CA LEU A 176 -15.34 -11.94 9.19
C LEU A 176 -15.68 -13.05 8.18
N ILE A 177 -14.69 -13.83 7.75
CA ILE A 177 -14.93 -14.91 6.79
C ILE A 177 -15.61 -16.11 7.45
N SER A 178 -15.11 -16.58 8.61
CA SER A 178 -15.62 -17.80 9.25
C SER A 178 -17.08 -17.67 9.67
N ASP A 179 -17.45 -16.53 10.25
CA ASP A 179 -18.79 -16.30 10.78
C ASP A 179 -19.84 -16.13 9.67
N ASN A 180 -19.39 -15.61 8.50
CA ASN A 180 -20.27 -15.39 7.34
C ASN A 180 -20.21 -16.51 6.28
N SER A 181 -19.41 -17.56 6.50
CA SER A 181 -19.31 -18.71 5.59
C SER A 181 -20.10 -19.92 6.06
N ALA A 182 -20.50 -19.98 7.34
CA ALA A 182 -21.04 -21.19 7.96
C ALA A 182 -22.46 -21.54 7.48
N GLU A 183 -23.29 -20.53 7.18
CA GLU A 183 -24.71 -20.71 6.84
C GLU A 183 -25.04 -20.38 5.37
N ASP A 184 -24.12 -19.75 4.63
CA ASP A 184 -24.28 -19.39 3.22
C ASP A 184 -23.27 -20.13 2.32
N SER A 185 -23.73 -21.20 1.70
CA SER A 185 -22.88 -22.00 0.78
C SER A 185 -22.43 -21.23 -0.47
N LEU A 186 -23.12 -20.18 -0.85
CA LEU A 186 -22.80 -19.32 -1.99
C LEU A 186 -21.99 -18.09 -1.56
N GLN A 187 -21.94 -17.78 -0.26
CA GLN A 187 -21.21 -16.66 0.31
C GLN A 187 -21.55 -15.31 -0.34
N VAL A 188 -22.84 -15.10 -0.70
CA VAL A 188 -23.29 -13.92 -1.44
C VAL A 188 -23.02 -12.64 -0.65
N ALA A 189 -23.45 -12.61 0.61
CA ALA A 189 -23.21 -11.44 1.47
C ALA A 189 -21.73 -11.13 1.63
N LEU A 190 -20.88 -12.15 1.75
CA LEU A 190 -19.45 -11.99 1.87
C LEU A 190 -18.82 -11.49 0.56
N GLN A 191 -19.36 -11.89 -0.60
CA GLN A 191 -18.92 -11.38 -1.90
C GLN A 191 -19.28 -9.90 -2.10
N ASP A 192 -20.47 -9.49 -1.67
CA ASP A 192 -20.92 -8.09 -1.75
C ASP A 192 -20.11 -7.22 -0.80
N PHE A 193 -19.89 -7.67 0.42
CA PHE A 193 -19.01 -6.98 1.36
C PHE A 193 -17.57 -6.85 0.83
N SER A 194 -17.00 -7.92 0.27
CA SER A 194 -15.66 -7.88 -0.33
C SER A 194 -15.55 -6.88 -1.47
N LYS A 195 -16.62 -6.75 -2.28
CA LYS A 195 -16.70 -5.76 -3.36
C LYS A 195 -16.74 -4.33 -2.81
N ALA A 196 -17.56 -4.09 -1.78
CA ALA A 196 -17.69 -2.78 -1.15
C ALA A 196 -16.36 -2.33 -0.50
N ASP A 197 -15.71 -3.23 0.23
CA ASP A 197 -14.41 -3.02 0.85
C ASP A 197 -13.29 -2.75 -0.19
N LEU A 198 -13.32 -3.43 -1.35
CA LEU A 198 -12.41 -3.12 -2.46
C LEU A 198 -12.68 -1.72 -3.05
N LEU A 199 -13.93 -1.32 -3.19
CA LEU A 199 -14.29 0.02 -3.67
C LEU A 199 -13.80 1.12 -2.70
N GLU A 200 -13.88 0.89 -1.40
CA GLU A 200 -13.28 1.77 -0.40
C GLU A 200 -11.77 1.86 -0.57
N TYR A 201 -11.09 0.71 -0.67
CA TYR A 201 -9.64 0.66 -0.96
C TYR A 201 -9.26 1.43 -2.24
N GLN A 202 -10.12 1.42 -3.26
CA GLN A 202 -9.95 2.14 -4.53
C GLN A 202 -10.30 3.64 -4.45
N ASN A 203 -10.49 4.21 -3.26
CA ASN A 203 -10.92 5.60 -3.07
C ASN A 203 -12.23 5.94 -3.83
N LYS A 204 -13.21 5.02 -3.79
CA LYS A 204 -14.55 5.17 -4.37
C LYS A 204 -15.63 5.13 -3.29
N PRO A 205 -15.62 6.07 -2.31
CA PRO A 205 -16.45 5.96 -1.11
C PRO A 205 -17.96 6.01 -1.40
N LYS A 206 -18.39 6.70 -2.45
CA LYS A 206 -19.81 6.74 -2.84
C LYS A 206 -20.27 5.38 -3.36
N GLU A 207 -19.49 4.78 -4.25
CA GLU A 207 -19.77 3.46 -4.81
C GLU A 207 -19.69 2.36 -3.75
N ALA A 208 -18.73 2.49 -2.80
CA ALA A 208 -18.63 1.59 -1.65
C ALA A 208 -19.88 1.66 -0.78
N LEU A 209 -20.36 2.87 -0.44
CA LEU A 209 -21.56 3.05 0.37
C LEU A 209 -22.82 2.47 -0.28
N GLU A 210 -22.92 2.52 -1.60
CA GLU A 210 -24.04 1.91 -2.35
C GLU A 210 -23.94 0.38 -2.41
N ALA A 211 -22.74 -0.17 -2.26
CA ALA A 211 -22.47 -1.60 -2.30
C ALA A 211 -22.58 -2.29 -0.94
N PHE A 212 -22.44 -1.56 0.20
CA PHE A 212 -22.72 -2.00 1.55
C PHE A 212 -24.22 -2.05 1.85
#